data_01568d3d4b9b56c06e409324dac4efec
#
_entry.id   01568d3d4b9b56c06e409324dac4efec
#
_cell.length_a   1.000
_cell.length_b   1.000
_cell.length_c   1.000
_cell.angle_alpha   90.00
_cell.angle_beta   90.00
_cell.angle_gamma   90.00
#
_symmetry.space_group_name_H-M   'P 1'
#
loop_
_entity.id
_entity.type
_entity.pdbx_description
1 polymer ?
#
loop_
_entity_poly.entity_id
_entity_poly.type
_entity_poly.pdbx_seq_one_letter_code
_entity_poly.pdbx_strand_id
1 'polypeptide(L)'
;MGNYKTALNSFIKFMGRKVIDCNEITVRLMEAYVRWLGDRHRAANLYCICIKRVFNEARETYNDNLDGEEIIKRSLEFFDPPVHVCTEKRAISLEHLRALAAIPDEERSNSSRNVARDVFLISFMMMGANSIDIFSCKWDGEGNITYDRAKTKDRRPDHARIVIKPHPLLMPLIKKYASVLDKKERYVFRFNRMYRNPADFSYNLNRGMKEVGKEIDEEGLTFYAARHTMATIAFNETDIDKMTIHDMLNHQLPVYKITDIYIKKDFRKINEANFKLIDFVFNDMEKEKSGTHQDKHQGGALLTGDFLTNVVDTVVDITWQLTPQDINTRKSWNVEIKVAYKGQSKLIGTSIFVSENDVSEDGQLTNEYLVKRCEALVNSCKERISRLDLKAAQYDINDLVNKLLS
;
A
#
# COMPACT_ATOMS: atom_id res chain seq x y z
N MET A 1 -10.21 -15.30 -19.10
CA MET A 1 -11.25 -15.33 -20.17
C MET A 1 -11.63 -13.96 -20.74
N GLY A 2 -11.66 -12.86 -19.97
CA GLY A 2 -12.12 -11.56 -20.46
C GLY A 2 -11.40 -11.02 -21.71
N ASN A 3 -10.06 -11.07 -21.74
CA ASN A 3 -9.28 -10.50 -22.84
C ASN A 3 -9.50 -11.22 -24.19
N TYR A 4 -9.57 -12.53 -24.19
CA TYR A 4 -9.82 -13.34 -25.39
C TYR A 4 -11.21 -13.05 -25.97
N LYS A 5 -12.24 -12.99 -25.13
CA LYS A 5 -13.61 -12.66 -25.57
C LYS A 5 -13.65 -11.24 -26.16
N THR A 6 -12.98 -10.26 -25.54
CA THR A 6 -12.93 -8.89 -26.03
C THR A 6 -12.18 -8.79 -27.36
N ALA A 7 -11.03 -9.48 -27.49
CA ALA A 7 -10.26 -9.54 -28.73
C ALA A 7 -11.06 -10.16 -29.86
N LEU A 8 -11.72 -11.31 -29.59
CA LEU A 8 -12.56 -12.00 -30.58
C LEU A 8 -13.74 -11.14 -31.05
N ASN A 9 -14.45 -10.50 -30.11
CA ASN A 9 -15.54 -9.57 -30.45
C ASN A 9 -15.06 -8.39 -31.31
N SER A 10 -13.87 -7.86 -31.03
CA SER A 10 -13.25 -6.80 -31.83
C SER A 10 -12.91 -7.30 -33.24
N PHE A 11 -12.35 -8.51 -33.35
CA PHE A 11 -12.02 -9.12 -34.64
C PHE A 11 -13.25 -9.45 -35.48
N ILE A 12 -14.30 -9.99 -34.84
CA ILE A 12 -15.61 -10.23 -35.47
C ILE A 12 -16.20 -8.92 -36.03
N LYS A 13 -16.06 -7.81 -35.27
CA LYS A 13 -16.51 -6.50 -35.75
C LYS A 13 -15.72 -6.02 -36.96
N PHE A 14 -14.42 -6.25 -37.00
CA PHE A 14 -13.57 -5.95 -38.17
C PHE A 14 -13.96 -6.78 -39.39
N MET A 15 -14.18 -8.10 -39.18
CA MET A 15 -14.56 -9.01 -40.26
C MET A 15 -16.01 -8.83 -40.75
N GLY A 16 -16.89 -8.16 -39.98
CA GLY A 16 -18.29 -7.95 -40.32
C GLY A 16 -19.16 -9.22 -40.23
N ARG A 17 -18.64 -10.34 -39.75
CA ARG A 17 -19.33 -11.64 -39.65
C ARG A 17 -18.89 -12.45 -38.44
N LYS A 18 -19.77 -13.31 -37.95
CA LYS A 18 -19.52 -14.09 -36.71
C LYS A 18 -18.72 -15.36 -36.93
N VAL A 19 -18.83 -15.97 -38.11
CA VAL A 19 -18.12 -17.20 -38.50
C VAL A 19 -16.95 -16.80 -39.39
N ILE A 20 -15.75 -17.20 -39.00
CA ILE A 20 -14.49 -16.87 -39.70
C ILE A 20 -13.73 -18.19 -39.87
N ASP A 21 -13.41 -18.53 -41.11
CA ASP A 21 -12.58 -19.70 -41.40
C ASP A 21 -11.11 -19.36 -41.01
N CYS A 22 -10.48 -20.27 -40.28
CA CYS A 22 -9.08 -20.12 -39.92
C CYS A 22 -8.16 -20.00 -41.15
N ASN A 23 -8.49 -20.61 -42.29
CA ASN A 23 -7.71 -20.50 -43.52
C ASN A 23 -7.80 -19.12 -44.18
N GLU A 24 -8.73 -18.27 -43.79
CA GLU A 24 -8.78 -16.87 -44.21
C GLU A 24 -7.86 -15.96 -43.41
N ILE A 25 -7.48 -16.40 -42.20
CA ILE A 25 -6.64 -15.59 -41.30
C ILE A 25 -5.19 -15.67 -41.76
N THR A 26 -4.77 -14.64 -42.47
CA THR A 26 -3.41 -14.49 -43.02
C THR A 26 -2.65 -13.38 -42.31
N VAL A 27 -1.33 -13.37 -42.44
CA VAL A 27 -0.47 -12.25 -41.95
C VAL A 27 -1.00 -10.92 -42.48
N ARG A 28 -1.32 -10.83 -43.77
CA ARG A 28 -1.85 -9.61 -44.40
C ARG A 28 -3.19 -9.15 -43.81
N LEU A 29 -4.05 -10.12 -43.46
CA LEU A 29 -5.33 -9.82 -42.78
C LEU A 29 -5.09 -9.27 -41.37
N MET A 30 -4.15 -9.86 -40.62
CA MET A 30 -3.79 -9.38 -39.29
C MET A 30 -3.18 -7.98 -39.33
N GLU A 31 -2.36 -7.66 -40.31
CA GLU A 31 -1.84 -6.31 -40.54
C GLU A 31 -2.95 -5.30 -40.87
N ALA A 32 -3.94 -5.72 -41.68
CA ALA A 32 -5.12 -4.90 -41.95
C ALA A 32 -5.95 -4.64 -40.70
N TYR A 33 -6.07 -5.67 -39.83
CA TYR A 33 -6.72 -5.53 -38.53
C TYR A 33 -5.99 -4.54 -37.60
N VAL A 34 -4.65 -4.59 -37.58
CA VAL A 34 -3.84 -3.59 -36.85
C VAL A 34 -4.14 -2.19 -37.35
N ARG A 35 -4.15 -1.96 -38.68
CA ARG A 35 -4.51 -0.65 -39.27
C ARG A 35 -5.93 -0.22 -38.89
N TRP A 36 -6.88 -1.15 -38.90
CA TRP A 36 -8.27 -0.86 -38.49
C TRP A 36 -8.40 -0.47 -37.04
N LEU A 37 -7.53 -1.02 -36.14
CA LEU A 37 -7.49 -0.63 -34.74
C LEU A 37 -6.98 0.80 -34.53
N GLY A 38 -6.22 1.37 -35.47
CA GLY A 38 -5.74 2.76 -35.44
C GLY A 38 -4.91 3.08 -34.19
N ASP A 39 -5.15 4.22 -33.58
CA ASP A 39 -4.41 4.72 -32.42
C ASP A 39 -4.63 3.94 -31.12
N ARG A 40 -5.40 2.86 -31.14
CA ARG A 40 -5.62 1.97 -29.98
C ARG A 40 -4.43 1.03 -29.77
N HIS A 41 -3.23 1.58 -29.62
CA HIS A 41 -1.97 0.83 -29.57
C HIS A 41 -1.99 -0.33 -28.56
N ARG A 42 -2.53 -0.11 -27.35
CA ARG A 42 -2.65 -1.18 -26.34
C ARG A 42 -3.62 -2.30 -26.77
N ALA A 43 -4.72 -1.93 -27.43
CA ALA A 43 -5.68 -2.90 -27.94
C ALA A 43 -5.06 -3.67 -29.13
N ALA A 44 -4.35 -2.99 -30.02
CA ALA A 44 -3.65 -3.60 -31.14
C ALA A 44 -2.66 -4.68 -30.66
N ASN A 45 -1.81 -4.36 -29.71
CA ASN A 45 -0.91 -5.36 -29.11
C ASN A 45 -1.68 -6.54 -28.49
N LEU A 46 -2.55 -6.26 -27.52
CA LEU A 46 -3.24 -7.29 -26.74
C LEU A 46 -4.15 -8.18 -27.60
N TYR A 47 -4.93 -7.56 -28.49
CA TYR A 47 -5.90 -8.31 -29.29
C TYR A 47 -5.20 -9.17 -30.34
N CYS A 48 -4.16 -8.67 -30.98
CA CYS A 48 -3.38 -9.47 -31.93
C CYS A 48 -2.69 -10.64 -31.28
N ILE A 49 -2.11 -10.46 -30.06
CA ILE A 49 -1.56 -11.58 -29.27
C ILE A 49 -2.64 -12.62 -28.99
N CYS A 50 -3.83 -12.20 -28.54
CA CYS A 50 -4.94 -13.10 -28.24
C CYS A 50 -5.40 -13.88 -29.49
N ILE A 51 -5.56 -13.21 -30.63
CA ILE A 51 -5.98 -13.84 -31.88
C ILE A 51 -4.93 -14.81 -32.38
N LYS A 52 -3.63 -14.39 -32.45
CA LYS A 52 -2.52 -15.26 -32.86
C LYS A 52 -2.47 -16.54 -31.99
N ARG A 53 -2.66 -16.39 -30.67
CA ARG A 53 -2.63 -17.55 -29.78
C ARG A 53 -3.81 -18.50 -30.00
N VAL A 54 -5.03 -17.98 -30.13
CA VAL A 54 -6.21 -18.81 -30.42
C VAL A 54 -6.07 -19.51 -31.78
N PHE A 55 -5.56 -18.81 -32.79
CA PHE A 55 -5.29 -19.37 -34.10
C PHE A 55 -4.26 -20.51 -34.05
N ASN A 56 -3.13 -20.29 -33.36
CA ASN A 56 -2.10 -21.31 -33.26
C ASN A 56 -2.58 -22.55 -32.50
N GLU A 57 -3.32 -22.35 -31.39
CA GLU A 57 -3.95 -23.43 -30.64
C GLU A 57 -4.93 -24.26 -31.49
N ALA A 58 -5.77 -23.54 -32.28
CA ALA A 58 -6.68 -24.20 -33.20
C ALA A 58 -5.92 -24.98 -34.28
N ARG A 59 -4.87 -24.38 -34.88
CA ARG A 59 -4.04 -25.05 -35.89
C ARG A 59 -3.38 -26.31 -35.33
N GLU A 60 -2.79 -26.24 -34.14
CA GLU A 60 -2.18 -27.37 -33.46
C GLU A 60 -3.22 -28.48 -33.19
N THR A 61 -4.38 -28.11 -32.60
CA THR A 61 -5.45 -29.05 -32.25
C THR A 61 -6.07 -29.77 -33.48
N TYR A 62 -6.34 -29.02 -34.56
CA TYR A 62 -7.04 -29.60 -35.72
C TYR A 62 -6.09 -30.28 -36.72
N ASN A 63 -4.81 -29.93 -36.74
CA ASN A 63 -3.83 -30.59 -37.59
C ASN A 63 -3.15 -31.81 -36.93
N ASP A 64 -3.34 -31.96 -35.60
CA ASP A 64 -2.94 -33.20 -34.89
C ASP A 64 -4.02 -34.28 -35.06
N ASN A 65 -4.11 -34.78 -36.32
CA ASN A 65 -5.04 -35.83 -36.71
C ASN A 65 -4.30 -37.07 -37.25
N LEU A 66 -4.97 -38.23 -37.17
CA LEU A 66 -4.39 -39.51 -37.54
C LEU A 66 -4.04 -39.62 -39.04
N ASP A 67 -4.68 -38.82 -39.88
CA ASP A 67 -4.53 -38.88 -41.33
C ASP A 67 -3.38 -37.99 -41.84
N GLY A 68 -2.79 -37.14 -40.96
CA GLY A 68 -1.71 -36.22 -41.30
C GLY A 68 -2.11 -35.08 -42.26
N GLU A 69 -3.40 -34.86 -42.48
CA GLU A 69 -3.90 -33.76 -43.33
C GLU A 69 -3.88 -32.44 -42.58
N GLU A 70 -3.28 -31.40 -43.17
CA GLU A 70 -3.36 -30.03 -42.67
C GLU A 70 -4.73 -29.42 -42.96
N ILE A 71 -5.62 -29.43 -41.95
CA ILE A 71 -6.93 -28.78 -42.01
C ILE A 71 -6.77 -27.25 -42.03
N ILE A 72 -5.92 -26.70 -41.16
CA ILE A 72 -5.57 -25.27 -41.14
C ILE A 72 -4.20 -25.12 -41.80
N LYS A 73 -4.23 -24.76 -43.09
CA LYS A 73 -3.02 -24.64 -43.94
C LYS A 73 -2.27 -23.32 -43.76
N ARG A 74 -2.88 -22.34 -43.13
CA ARG A 74 -2.27 -21.04 -42.91
C ARG A 74 -1.39 -21.03 -41.66
N SER A 75 -0.39 -20.10 -41.65
CA SER A 75 0.46 -19.85 -40.50
C SER A 75 0.53 -18.36 -40.21
N LEU A 76 0.57 -18.05 -38.92
CA LEU A 76 0.83 -16.70 -38.42
C LEU A 76 2.24 -16.57 -37.80
N GLU A 77 3.14 -17.47 -38.15
CA GLU A 77 4.52 -17.48 -37.62
C GLU A 77 5.21 -16.12 -37.87
N PHE A 78 5.12 -15.61 -39.10
CA PHE A 78 5.74 -14.35 -39.52
C PHE A 78 4.89 -13.11 -39.20
N PHE A 79 3.82 -13.24 -38.45
CA PHE A 79 3.06 -12.10 -37.93
C PHE A 79 3.57 -11.70 -36.55
N ASP A 80 4.16 -10.51 -36.44
CA ASP A 80 4.54 -9.92 -35.16
C ASP A 80 3.47 -8.96 -34.68
N PRO A 81 2.82 -9.24 -33.53
CA PRO A 81 1.90 -8.28 -32.91
C PRO A 81 2.60 -6.95 -32.62
N PRO A 82 1.91 -5.81 -32.78
CA PRO A 82 2.49 -4.50 -32.46
C PRO A 82 3.14 -4.47 -31.07
N VAL A 83 4.23 -3.72 -30.94
CA VAL A 83 4.95 -3.58 -29.67
C VAL A 83 4.03 -2.94 -28.62
N HIS A 84 4.11 -3.43 -27.40
CA HIS A 84 3.40 -2.81 -26.29
C HIS A 84 3.99 -1.42 -26.00
N VAL A 85 3.18 -0.37 -26.22
CA VAL A 85 3.56 0.98 -25.79
C VAL A 85 3.48 1.04 -24.28
N CYS A 86 4.60 1.38 -23.63
CA CYS A 86 4.63 1.62 -22.18
C CYS A 86 3.64 2.75 -21.85
N THR A 87 2.69 2.46 -20.97
CA THR A 87 1.83 3.51 -20.42
C THR A 87 2.64 4.40 -19.49
N GLU A 88 2.39 5.70 -19.55
CA GLU A 88 2.97 6.66 -18.60
C GLU A 88 2.81 6.18 -17.15
N LYS A 89 3.82 6.47 -16.34
CA LYS A 89 3.78 6.17 -14.92
C LYS A 89 2.72 7.06 -14.26
N ARG A 90 1.77 6.42 -13.56
CA ARG A 90 0.61 7.09 -12.95
C ARG A 90 0.83 7.39 -11.46
N ALA A 91 2.08 7.54 -11.04
CA ALA A 91 2.37 7.93 -9.67
C ALA A 91 2.13 9.43 -9.52
N ILE A 92 1.48 9.84 -8.43
CA ILE A 92 1.44 11.24 -8.02
C ILE A 92 2.67 11.58 -7.18
N SER A 93 3.01 12.86 -7.10
CA SER A 93 4.13 13.35 -6.30
C SER A 93 3.88 13.17 -4.79
N LEU A 94 4.94 13.29 -3.99
CA LEU A 94 4.85 13.31 -2.53
C LEU A 94 3.95 14.47 -2.04
N GLU A 95 4.06 15.64 -2.69
CA GLU A 95 3.26 16.82 -2.36
C GLU A 95 1.77 16.57 -2.64
N HIS A 96 1.43 16.00 -3.79
CA HIS A 96 0.05 15.67 -4.14
C HIS A 96 -0.51 14.55 -3.24
N LEU A 97 0.31 13.59 -2.82
CA LEU A 97 -0.12 12.58 -1.84
C LEU A 97 -0.43 13.21 -0.48
N ARG A 98 0.40 14.15 -0.03
CA ARG A 98 0.19 14.91 1.21
C ARG A 98 -1.04 15.81 1.10
N ALA A 99 -1.23 16.49 -0.03
CA ALA A 99 -2.44 17.27 -0.31
C ALA A 99 -3.70 16.40 -0.31
N LEU A 100 -3.65 15.21 -0.94
CA LEU A 100 -4.75 14.24 -0.92
C LEU A 100 -5.11 13.80 0.50
N ALA A 101 -4.10 13.53 1.33
CA ALA A 101 -4.32 13.16 2.74
C ALA A 101 -4.94 14.30 3.56
N ALA A 102 -4.74 15.54 3.12
CA ALA A 102 -5.22 16.75 3.76
C ALA A 102 -6.65 17.14 3.43
N ILE A 103 -7.23 16.57 2.38
CA ILE A 103 -8.59 16.87 1.96
C ILE A 103 -9.56 16.54 3.11
N PRO A 104 -10.39 17.50 3.60
CA PRO A 104 -11.33 17.25 4.68
C PRO A 104 -12.48 16.34 4.24
N ASP A 105 -13.15 15.71 5.19
CA ASP A 105 -14.40 14.99 4.92
C ASP A 105 -15.50 15.95 4.47
N GLU A 106 -16.29 15.56 3.49
CA GLU A 106 -17.59 16.19 3.22
C GLU A 106 -18.59 15.81 4.31
N GLU A 107 -19.66 16.60 4.46
CA GLU A 107 -20.75 16.33 5.41
C GLU A 107 -21.26 14.89 5.30
N ARG A 108 -21.37 14.35 4.08
CA ARG A 108 -21.73 12.96 3.84
C ARG A 108 -20.49 12.09 3.95
N SER A 109 -20.24 11.52 5.11
CA SER A 109 -19.04 10.70 5.41
C SER A 109 -18.79 9.53 4.44
N ASN A 110 -19.83 8.94 3.85
CA ASN A 110 -19.74 7.85 2.85
C ASN A 110 -19.90 8.34 1.40
N SER A 111 -19.58 9.60 1.09
CA SER A 111 -19.54 10.07 -0.30
C SER A 111 -18.51 9.29 -1.11
N SER A 112 -18.72 9.17 -2.42
CA SER A 112 -17.76 8.46 -3.28
C SER A 112 -16.37 9.09 -3.24
N ARG A 113 -16.31 10.41 -3.08
CA ARG A 113 -15.08 11.19 -2.95
C ARG A 113 -14.35 10.86 -1.65
N ASN A 114 -15.00 10.91 -0.47
CA ASN A 114 -14.37 10.58 0.81
C ASN A 114 -13.89 9.12 0.85
N VAL A 115 -14.74 8.19 0.42
CA VAL A 115 -14.36 6.76 0.36
C VAL A 115 -13.17 6.55 -0.59
N ALA A 116 -13.15 7.21 -1.75
CA ALA A 116 -12.05 7.05 -2.71
C ALA A 116 -10.72 7.58 -2.17
N ARG A 117 -10.72 8.77 -1.54
CA ARG A 117 -9.57 9.34 -0.85
C ARG A 117 -9.04 8.39 0.23
N ASP A 118 -9.91 7.94 1.12
CA ASP A 118 -9.52 7.10 2.25
C ASP A 118 -9.01 5.74 1.79
N VAL A 119 -9.65 5.12 0.78
CA VAL A 119 -9.20 3.84 0.25
C VAL A 119 -7.91 3.97 -0.56
N PHE A 120 -7.65 5.13 -1.17
CA PHE A 120 -6.35 5.43 -1.77
C PHE A 120 -5.23 5.43 -0.71
N LEU A 121 -5.45 6.10 0.42
CA LEU A 121 -4.52 6.09 1.55
C LEU A 121 -4.37 4.70 2.17
N ILE A 122 -5.47 3.95 2.32
CA ILE A 122 -5.45 2.54 2.75
C ILE A 122 -4.57 1.72 1.80
N SER A 123 -4.77 1.86 0.48
CA SER A 123 -3.96 1.15 -0.51
C SER A 123 -2.48 1.49 -0.39
N PHE A 124 -2.15 2.77 -0.28
CA PHE A 124 -0.76 3.24 -0.09
C PHE A 124 -0.15 2.60 1.16
N MET A 125 -0.80 2.72 2.31
CA MET A 125 -0.30 2.17 3.59
C MET A 125 -0.34 0.64 3.67
N MET A 126 -1.09 -0.02 2.78
CA MET A 126 -1.13 -1.47 2.62
C MET A 126 -0.24 -1.95 1.45
N MET A 127 0.93 -1.34 1.26
CA MET A 127 1.92 -1.73 0.23
C MET A 127 1.35 -1.71 -1.19
N GLY A 128 0.45 -0.77 -1.48
CA GLY A 128 -0.19 -0.65 -2.79
C GLY A 128 -1.19 -1.78 -3.08
N ALA A 129 -1.93 -2.26 -2.08
CA ALA A 129 -2.96 -3.27 -2.25
C ALA A 129 -4.03 -2.84 -3.27
N ASN A 130 -4.46 -3.77 -4.14
CA ASN A 130 -5.52 -3.47 -5.11
C ASN A 130 -6.90 -3.40 -4.45
N SER A 131 -7.85 -2.73 -5.10
CA SER A 131 -9.23 -2.61 -4.59
C SER A 131 -9.88 -3.95 -4.27
N ILE A 132 -9.69 -4.96 -5.12
CA ILE A 132 -10.23 -6.31 -4.90
C ILE A 132 -9.61 -6.99 -3.68
N ASP A 133 -8.33 -6.74 -3.42
CA ASP A 133 -7.61 -7.30 -2.27
C ASP A 133 -8.06 -6.61 -0.97
N ILE A 134 -8.22 -5.28 -0.99
CA ILE A 134 -8.77 -4.49 0.13
C ILE A 134 -10.23 -4.90 0.41
N PHE A 135 -11.02 -5.11 -0.63
CA PHE A 135 -12.42 -5.54 -0.50
C PHE A 135 -12.58 -6.84 0.30
N SER A 136 -11.60 -7.74 0.21
CA SER A 136 -11.69 -9.10 0.75
C SER A 136 -10.66 -9.45 1.81
N CYS A 137 -9.79 -8.50 2.22
CA CYS A 137 -8.75 -8.77 3.22
C CYS A 137 -9.36 -9.10 4.59
N LYS A 138 -8.63 -9.92 5.35
CA LYS A 138 -9.11 -10.47 6.62
C LYS A 138 -8.07 -10.28 7.70
N TRP A 139 -8.53 -10.25 8.94
CA TRP A 139 -7.67 -10.39 10.11
C TRP A 139 -7.16 -11.82 10.23
N ASP A 140 -5.89 -12.00 10.55
CA ASP A 140 -5.38 -13.27 11.08
C ASP A 140 -5.67 -13.39 12.59
N GLY A 141 -5.14 -14.44 13.23
CA GLY A 141 -5.29 -14.60 14.68
C GLY A 141 -4.37 -13.70 15.51
N GLU A 142 -3.41 -13.00 14.86
CA GLU A 142 -2.33 -12.24 15.51
C GLU A 142 -2.51 -10.72 15.35
N GLY A 143 -3.60 -10.28 14.72
CA GLY A 143 -3.88 -8.87 14.50
C GLY A 143 -3.22 -8.28 13.24
N ASN A 144 -2.73 -9.13 12.33
CA ASN A 144 -2.26 -8.68 11.03
C ASN A 144 -3.38 -8.75 9.99
N ILE A 145 -3.28 -7.91 8.96
CA ILE A 145 -4.15 -7.94 7.78
C ILE A 145 -3.58 -8.92 6.77
N THR A 146 -4.40 -9.85 6.31
CA THR A 146 -3.97 -10.86 5.34
C THR A 146 -4.89 -10.92 4.14
N TYR A 147 -4.30 -11.18 2.97
CA TYR A 147 -5.03 -11.52 1.75
C TYR A 147 -4.16 -12.34 0.79
N ASP A 148 -4.82 -13.14 -0.03
CA ASP A 148 -4.20 -13.83 -1.14
C ASP A 148 -4.47 -13.01 -2.41
N ARG A 149 -3.41 -12.50 -3.07
CA ARG A 149 -3.55 -11.54 -4.17
C ARG A 149 -4.41 -12.09 -5.30
N ALA A 150 -5.60 -11.54 -5.47
CA ALA A 150 -6.64 -12.05 -6.36
C ALA A 150 -6.18 -12.29 -7.81
N LYS A 151 -5.24 -11.47 -8.32
CA LYS A 151 -4.71 -11.60 -9.70
C LYS A 151 -3.83 -12.84 -9.92
N THR A 152 -3.16 -13.33 -8.87
CA THR A 152 -2.07 -14.31 -9.00
C THR A 152 -2.18 -15.53 -8.09
N LYS A 153 -3.11 -15.55 -7.13
CA LYS A 153 -3.27 -16.62 -6.15
C LYS A 153 -3.42 -18.01 -6.76
N ASP A 154 -4.16 -18.11 -7.86
CA ASP A 154 -4.43 -19.41 -8.52
C ASP A 154 -3.27 -19.90 -9.41
N ARG A 155 -2.19 -19.09 -9.54
CA ARG A 155 -1.03 -19.39 -10.38
C ARG A 155 0.25 -19.62 -9.56
N ARG A 156 0.16 -19.49 -8.24
CA ARG A 156 1.31 -19.54 -7.34
C ARG A 156 1.07 -20.57 -6.24
N PRO A 157 2.07 -21.42 -5.93
CA PRO A 157 1.98 -22.39 -4.83
C PRO A 157 1.76 -21.74 -3.46
N ASP A 158 2.30 -20.52 -3.25
CA ASP A 158 2.15 -19.74 -2.01
C ASP A 158 0.85 -18.90 -1.98
N HIS A 159 -0.08 -19.15 -2.94
CA HIS A 159 -1.32 -18.40 -3.13
C HIS A 159 -1.13 -16.87 -3.21
N ALA A 160 0.09 -16.42 -3.48
CA ALA A 160 0.46 -15.00 -3.48
C ALA A 160 0.05 -14.29 -2.17
N ARG A 161 0.17 -14.97 -1.04
CA ARG A 161 -0.23 -14.46 0.28
C ARG A 161 0.62 -13.26 0.68
N ILE A 162 -0.04 -12.28 1.29
CA ILE A 162 0.55 -11.10 1.93
C ILE A 162 0.08 -11.04 3.37
N VAL A 163 0.99 -10.67 4.27
CA VAL A 163 0.71 -10.40 5.68
C VAL A 163 1.21 -9.01 5.99
N ILE A 164 0.30 -8.12 6.39
CA ILE A 164 0.57 -6.71 6.67
C ILE A 164 0.33 -6.47 8.16
N LYS A 165 1.35 -5.98 8.85
CA LYS A 165 1.19 -5.42 10.19
C LYS A 165 0.59 -4.01 10.02
N PRO A 166 -0.58 -3.70 10.62
CA PRO A 166 -1.18 -2.38 10.46
C PRO A 166 -0.30 -1.32 11.12
N HIS A 167 0.00 -0.26 10.35
CA HIS A 167 0.66 0.91 10.90
C HIS A 167 -0.31 1.71 11.81
N PRO A 168 0.14 2.36 12.89
CA PRO A 168 -0.72 3.19 13.75
C PRO A 168 -1.56 4.22 12.97
N LEU A 169 -0.98 4.89 11.97
CA LEU A 169 -1.68 5.86 11.11
C LEU A 169 -2.76 5.24 10.20
N LEU A 170 -2.74 3.93 9.99
CA LEU A 170 -3.80 3.22 9.26
C LEU A 170 -5.01 2.90 10.16
N MET A 171 -4.83 2.86 11.47
CA MET A 171 -5.88 2.43 12.43
C MET A 171 -7.15 3.30 12.41
N PRO A 172 -7.11 4.63 12.27
CA PRO A 172 -8.32 5.44 12.15
C PRO A 172 -9.16 5.09 10.93
N LEU A 173 -8.51 4.86 9.78
CA LEU A 173 -9.21 4.44 8.56
C LEU A 173 -9.80 3.03 8.72
N ILE A 174 -9.07 2.12 9.37
CA ILE A 174 -9.61 0.81 9.72
C ILE A 174 -10.85 0.97 10.60
N LYS A 175 -10.81 1.78 11.65
CA LYS A 175 -11.95 2.02 12.54
C LYS A 175 -13.15 2.64 11.79
N LYS A 176 -12.91 3.62 10.91
CA LYS A 176 -13.96 4.28 10.09
C LYS A 176 -14.72 3.27 9.22
N TYR A 177 -14.03 2.27 8.69
CA TYR A 177 -14.59 1.28 7.78
C TYR A 177 -14.64 -0.14 8.35
N ALA A 178 -14.52 -0.30 9.67
CA ALA A 178 -14.49 -1.60 10.31
C ALA A 178 -15.72 -2.45 10.01
N SER A 179 -15.50 -3.76 9.86
CA SER A 179 -16.57 -4.76 9.78
C SER A 179 -16.98 -5.19 11.18
N VAL A 180 -17.93 -4.48 11.79
CA VAL A 180 -18.31 -4.62 13.22
C VAL A 180 -19.05 -5.91 13.53
N LEU A 181 -19.65 -6.59 12.55
CA LEU A 181 -20.64 -7.65 12.77
C LEU A 181 -20.22 -9.06 12.36
N ASP A 182 -19.01 -9.25 11.85
CA ASP A 182 -18.63 -10.55 11.31
C ASP A 182 -17.51 -11.23 12.08
N LYS A 183 -17.88 -11.85 13.20
CA LYS A 183 -16.95 -12.66 13.98
C LYS A 183 -16.49 -13.94 13.26
N LYS A 184 -17.25 -14.42 12.26
CA LYS A 184 -16.93 -15.65 11.51
C LYS A 184 -15.97 -15.42 10.36
N GLU A 185 -16.18 -14.36 9.58
CA GLU A 185 -15.41 -14.14 8.35
C GLU A 185 -14.17 -13.25 8.54
N ARG A 186 -14.06 -12.53 9.65
CA ARG A 186 -12.92 -11.70 10.03
C ARG A 186 -12.49 -10.65 8.99
N TYR A 187 -13.43 -10.14 8.18
CA TYR A 187 -13.11 -9.05 7.27
C TYR A 187 -12.62 -7.81 8.01
N VAL A 188 -11.57 -7.17 7.49
CA VAL A 188 -11.04 -5.92 8.06
C VAL A 188 -12.03 -4.78 7.81
N PHE A 189 -12.53 -4.69 6.59
CA PHE A 189 -13.40 -3.60 6.15
C PHE A 189 -14.81 -4.10 5.79
N ARG A 190 -15.80 -3.22 5.94
CA ARG A 190 -17.21 -3.48 5.58
C ARG A 190 -17.53 -3.22 4.11
N PHE A 191 -16.55 -3.04 3.22
CA PHE A 191 -16.77 -2.73 1.81
C PHE A 191 -17.60 -3.81 1.09
N ASN A 192 -17.46 -5.07 1.49
CA ASN A 192 -18.29 -6.18 1.00
C ASN A 192 -19.79 -6.05 1.32
N ARG A 193 -20.17 -5.16 2.24
CA ARG A 193 -21.55 -4.81 2.58
C ARG A 193 -22.01 -3.51 1.95
N MET A 194 -21.09 -2.62 1.67
CA MET A 194 -21.36 -1.30 1.06
C MET A 194 -21.55 -1.41 -0.45
N TYR A 195 -20.92 -2.39 -1.10
CA TYR A 195 -20.90 -2.55 -2.55
C TYR A 195 -21.27 -3.96 -2.93
N ARG A 196 -21.95 -4.14 -4.10
CA ARG A 196 -22.45 -5.45 -4.55
C ARG A 196 -21.34 -6.46 -4.80
N ASN A 197 -20.21 -6.01 -5.32
CA ASN A 197 -19.08 -6.85 -5.68
C ASN A 197 -17.81 -6.00 -5.86
N PRO A 198 -16.62 -6.62 -5.98
CA PRO A 198 -15.37 -5.90 -6.15
C PRO A 198 -15.29 -4.98 -7.39
N ALA A 199 -16.03 -5.30 -8.46
CA ALA A 199 -16.05 -4.48 -9.67
C ALA A 199 -16.85 -3.19 -9.44
N ASP A 200 -18.00 -3.27 -8.76
CA ASP A 200 -18.79 -2.13 -8.35
C ASP A 200 -17.99 -1.22 -7.38
N PHE A 201 -17.29 -1.81 -6.42
CA PHE A 201 -16.39 -1.09 -5.54
C PHE A 201 -15.31 -0.34 -6.33
N SER A 202 -14.58 -1.03 -7.21
CA SER A 202 -13.54 -0.42 -8.05
C SER A 202 -14.08 0.70 -8.95
N TYR A 203 -15.28 0.54 -9.50
CA TYR A 203 -15.94 1.56 -10.30
C TYR A 203 -16.22 2.83 -9.48
N ASN A 204 -16.79 2.68 -8.27
CA ASN A 204 -17.09 3.81 -7.39
C ASN A 204 -15.83 4.51 -6.89
N LEU A 205 -14.76 3.75 -6.57
CA LEU A 205 -13.46 4.34 -6.24
C LEU A 205 -12.94 5.22 -7.39
N ASN A 206 -12.93 4.72 -8.62
CA ASN A 206 -12.44 5.52 -9.76
C ASN A 206 -13.33 6.74 -10.07
N ARG A 207 -14.63 6.67 -9.75
CA ARG A 207 -15.52 7.83 -9.85
C ARG A 207 -15.13 8.89 -8.83
N GLY A 208 -14.95 8.52 -7.56
CA GLY A 208 -14.54 9.45 -6.51
C GLY A 208 -13.12 9.99 -6.72
N MET A 209 -12.20 9.16 -7.26
CA MET A 209 -10.83 9.62 -7.58
C MET A 209 -10.79 10.75 -8.61
N LYS A 210 -11.76 10.84 -9.51
CA LYS A 210 -11.86 11.98 -10.44
C LYS A 210 -12.19 13.29 -9.73
N GLU A 211 -12.96 13.22 -8.64
CA GLU A 211 -13.29 14.37 -7.80
C GLU A 211 -12.07 14.77 -6.97
N VAL A 212 -11.45 13.80 -6.30
CA VAL A 212 -10.20 13.99 -5.54
C VAL A 212 -9.07 14.55 -6.42
N GLY A 213 -8.91 14.02 -7.65
CA GLY A 213 -7.87 14.49 -8.56
C GLY A 213 -8.01 15.96 -8.94
N LYS A 214 -9.24 16.47 -9.06
CA LYS A 214 -9.47 17.90 -9.31
C LYS A 214 -9.05 18.79 -8.15
N GLU A 215 -9.17 18.31 -6.92
CA GLU A 215 -8.80 19.06 -5.72
C GLU A 215 -7.29 19.16 -5.48
N ILE A 216 -6.53 18.27 -6.12
CA ILE A 216 -5.06 18.24 -6.04
C ILE A 216 -4.39 18.52 -7.40
N ASP A 217 -5.11 19.06 -8.37
CA ASP A 217 -4.63 19.36 -9.73
C ASP A 217 -4.03 18.16 -10.49
N GLU A 218 -4.54 16.93 -10.21
CA GLU A 218 -4.15 15.67 -10.89
C GLU A 218 -5.27 15.14 -11.77
N GLU A 219 -5.35 15.65 -13.01
CA GLU A 219 -6.35 15.20 -13.97
C GLU A 219 -6.17 13.72 -14.34
N GLY A 220 -7.28 13.00 -14.40
CA GLY A 220 -7.27 11.58 -14.77
C GLY A 220 -6.78 10.63 -13.69
N LEU A 221 -6.68 11.10 -12.43
CA LEU A 221 -6.30 10.27 -11.30
C LEU A 221 -7.22 9.05 -11.17
N THR A 222 -6.61 7.88 -11.02
CA THR A 222 -7.30 6.61 -10.81
C THR A 222 -6.85 5.97 -9.51
N PHE A 223 -7.69 5.12 -8.93
CA PHE A 223 -7.35 4.40 -7.70
C PHE A 223 -6.02 3.61 -7.81
N TYR A 224 -5.75 3.04 -8.99
CA TYR A 224 -4.52 2.25 -9.20
C TYR A 224 -3.23 3.09 -9.10
N ALA A 225 -3.33 4.42 -9.18
CA ALA A 225 -2.21 5.32 -8.94
C ALA A 225 -1.61 5.16 -7.53
N ALA A 226 -2.40 4.80 -6.51
CA ALA A 226 -1.91 4.56 -5.15
C ALA A 226 -0.73 3.57 -5.11
N ARG A 227 -0.84 2.48 -5.87
CA ARG A 227 0.21 1.46 -5.97
C ARG A 227 1.47 1.98 -6.67
N HIS A 228 1.30 2.78 -7.73
CA HIS A 228 2.42 3.40 -8.42
C HIS A 228 3.10 4.45 -7.54
N THR A 229 2.32 5.24 -6.84
CA THR A 229 2.78 6.26 -5.90
C THR A 229 3.59 5.64 -4.77
N MET A 230 3.07 4.59 -4.14
CA MET A 230 3.79 3.85 -3.09
C MET A 230 5.15 3.38 -3.57
N ALA A 231 5.21 2.69 -4.71
CA ALA A 231 6.46 2.16 -5.23
C ALA A 231 7.44 3.26 -5.68
N THR A 232 6.93 4.36 -6.24
CA THR A 232 7.75 5.48 -6.73
C THR A 232 8.34 6.27 -5.57
N ILE A 233 7.55 6.61 -4.56
CA ILE A 233 8.03 7.32 -3.37
C ILE A 233 9.00 6.42 -2.58
N ALA A 234 8.67 5.14 -2.39
CA ALA A 234 9.58 4.21 -1.73
C ALA A 234 10.95 4.12 -2.41
N PHE A 235 11.00 4.17 -3.73
CA PHE A 235 12.24 4.06 -4.48
C PHE A 235 13.02 5.37 -4.58
N ASN A 236 12.32 6.49 -4.79
CA ASN A 236 12.98 7.76 -5.11
C ASN A 236 13.26 8.60 -3.86
N GLU A 237 12.42 8.49 -2.81
CA GLU A 237 12.43 9.39 -1.66
C GLU A 237 12.92 8.70 -0.38
N THR A 238 13.12 7.37 -0.43
CA THR A 238 13.62 6.61 0.72
C THR A 238 14.79 5.71 0.31
N ASP A 239 15.47 5.12 1.29
CA ASP A 239 16.56 4.16 1.09
C ASP A 239 16.08 2.71 0.98
N ILE A 240 14.77 2.48 0.72
CA ILE A 240 14.21 1.14 0.54
C ILE A 240 14.70 0.56 -0.79
N ASP A 241 15.41 -0.56 -0.72
CA ASP A 241 15.98 -1.21 -1.88
C ASP A 241 14.89 -1.75 -2.83
N LYS A 242 15.23 -1.79 -4.13
CA LYS A 242 14.31 -2.19 -5.19
C LYS A 242 13.76 -3.61 -5.00
N MET A 243 14.54 -4.54 -4.42
CA MET A 243 14.10 -5.90 -4.16
C MET A 243 13.03 -5.93 -3.07
N THR A 244 13.22 -5.18 -1.98
CA THR A 244 12.21 -5.02 -0.93
C THR A 244 10.91 -4.43 -1.50
N ILE A 245 11.00 -3.44 -2.40
CA ILE A 245 9.81 -2.89 -3.09
C ILE A 245 9.13 -3.96 -3.96
N HIS A 246 9.87 -4.81 -4.67
CA HIS A 246 9.31 -5.93 -5.42
C HIS A 246 8.56 -6.91 -4.51
N ASP A 247 9.10 -7.20 -3.33
CA ASP A 247 8.47 -8.06 -2.33
C ASP A 247 7.21 -7.41 -1.73
N MET A 248 7.24 -6.11 -1.41
CA MET A 248 6.07 -5.33 -0.99
C MET A 248 4.97 -5.38 -2.04
N LEU A 249 5.33 -5.26 -3.31
CA LEU A 249 4.40 -5.39 -4.44
C LEU A 249 3.96 -6.84 -4.71
N ASN A 250 4.52 -7.81 -4.00
CA ASN A 250 4.31 -9.25 -4.20
C ASN A 250 4.54 -9.68 -5.66
N HIS A 251 5.59 -9.15 -6.29
CA HIS A 251 6.02 -9.55 -7.61
C HIS A 251 6.93 -10.78 -7.51
N GLN A 252 6.89 -11.65 -8.53
CA GLN A 252 7.89 -12.69 -8.74
C GLN A 252 8.84 -12.27 -9.86
N LEU A 253 10.12 -12.41 -9.64
CA LEU A 253 11.13 -12.21 -10.66
C LEU A 253 11.50 -13.57 -11.26
N PRO A 254 11.38 -13.77 -12.58
CA PRO A 254 11.70 -15.04 -13.22
C PRO A 254 13.12 -15.53 -12.90
N VAL A 255 14.07 -14.60 -12.75
CA VAL A 255 15.48 -14.87 -12.42
C VAL A 255 15.65 -15.55 -11.05
N TYR A 256 14.79 -15.25 -10.08
CA TYR A 256 14.88 -15.80 -8.72
C TYR A 256 13.93 -16.96 -8.45
N LYS A 257 13.18 -17.42 -9.46
CA LYS A 257 12.18 -18.48 -9.31
C LYS A 257 12.71 -19.76 -8.66
N ILE A 258 13.96 -20.13 -8.97
CA ILE A 258 14.63 -21.31 -8.40
C ILE A 258 15.04 -21.03 -6.95
N THR A 259 15.60 -19.86 -6.68
CA THR A 259 16.02 -19.45 -5.32
C THR A 259 14.84 -19.31 -4.38
N ASP A 260 13.70 -18.81 -4.87
CA ASP A 260 12.48 -18.65 -4.08
C ASP A 260 11.92 -19.97 -3.52
N ILE A 261 12.29 -21.12 -4.13
CA ILE A 261 11.90 -22.45 -3.62
C ILE A 261 12.54 -22.74 -2.26
N TYR A 262 13.75 -22.22 -2.03
CA TYR A 262 14.53 -22.48 -0.82
C TYR A 262 14.29 -21.43 0.28
N ILE A 263 13.65 -20.30 -0.05
CA ILE A 263 13.46 -19.17 0.88
C ILE A 263 12.04 -19.21 1.42
N LYS A 264 11.91 -19.43 2.74
CA LYS A 264 10.65 -19.20 3.43
C LYS A 264 10.41 -17.70 3.52
N LYS A 265 9.32 -17.22 2.89
CA LYS A 265 8.97 -15.81 2.87
C LYS A 265 8.75 -15.28 4.29
N ASP A 266 9.53 -14.26 4.65
CA ASP A 266 9.38 -13.52 5.92
C ASP A 266 8.79 -12.13 5.61
N PHE A 267 7.65 -11.85 6.22
CA PHE A 267 6.95 -10.57 6.01
C PHE A 267 7.47 -9.44 6.92
N ARG A 268 8.38 -9.70 7.87
CA ARG A 268 8.92 -8.68 8.78
C ARG A 268 9.64 -7.60 8.01
N LYS A 269 10.56 -7.96 7.12
CA LYS A 269 11.35 -7.01 6.31
C LYS A 269 10.46 -6.04 5.52
N ILE A 270 9.43 -6.54 4.85
CA ILE A 270 8.54 -5.68 4.07
C ILE A 270 7.62 -4.82 4.96
N ASN A 271 7.26 -5.29 6.14
CA ASN A 271 6.48 -4.50 7.09
C ASN A 271 7.31 -3.39 7.74
N GLU A 272 8.57 -3.64 8.08
CA GLU A 272 9.51 -2.62 8.55
C GLU A 272 9.74 -1.54 7.48
N ALA A 273 9.97 -1.96 6.23
CA ALA A 273 10.09 -1.04 5.11
C ALA A 273 8.81 -0.21 4.88
N ASN A 274 7.64 -0.84 5.00
CA ASN A 274 6.36 -0.15 4.87
C ASN A 274 6.15 0.87 6.00
N PHE A 275 6.53 0.54 7.23
CA PHE A 275 6.47 1.47 8.37
C PHE A 275 7.36 2.68 8.11
N LYS A 276 8.62 2.45 7.71
CA LYS A 276 9.56 3.50 7.35
C LYS A 276 9.02 4.43 6.25
N LEU A 277 8.40 3.86 5.22
CA LEU A 277 7.78 4.64 4.14
C LEU A 277 6.62 5.49 4.65
N ILE A 278 5.73 4.93 5.47
CA ILE A 278 4.57 5.64 6.02
C ILE A 278 5.04 6.78 6.94
N ASP A 279 6.01 6.51 7.80
CA ASP A 279 6.60 7.51 8.69
C ASP A 279 7.24 8.65 7.90
N PHE A 280 8.02 8.35 6.86
CA PHE A 280 8.61 9.35 5.98
C PHE A 280 7.54 10.26 5.33
N VAL A 281 6.46 9.68 4.83
CA VAL A 281 5.42 10.46 4.13
C VAL A 281 4.64 11.34 5.09
N PHE A 282 4.28 10.84 6.27
CA PHE A 282 3.27 11.48 7.11
C PHE A 282 3.82 12.09 8.42
N ASN A 283 4.91 11.58 9.02
CA ASN A 283 5.45 12.12 10.27
C ASN A 283 6.37 13.33 10.07
N ASP A 284 7.05 13.47 8.93
CA ASP A 284 7.82 14.69 8.63
C ASP A 284 6.93 15.92 8.44
N MET A 285 5.65 15.73 8.12
CA MET A 285 4.66 16.82 8.11
C MET A 285 4.45 17.46 9.49
N GLU A 286 4.72 16.76 10.58
CA GLU A 286 4.60 17.32 11.94
C GLU A 286 5.83 18.14 12.33
N LYS A 287 7.02 17.80 11.84
CA LYS A 287 8.27 18.54 12.12
C LYS A 287 8.31 19.89 11.40
N GLU A 288 7.81 19.98 10.18
CA GLU A 288 7.70 21.25 9.44
C GLU A 288 6.72 22.25 10.09
N LYS A 289 5.75 21.76 10.87
CA LYS A 289 4.79 22.61 11.60
C LYS A 289 5.34 23.17 12.91
N SER A 290 6.40 22.62 13.48
CA SER A 290 6.99 23.05 14.76
C SER A 290 8.23 23.94 14.62
N GLY A 291 8.75 24.13 13.40
CA GLY A 291 9.90 25.00 13.11
C GLY A 291 9.47 26.41 12.76
N THR A 292 9.52 27.34 13.73
CA THR A 292 9.46 28.79 13.50
C THR A 292 10.64 29.26 12.66
N HIS A 293 10.44 29.48 11.36
CA HIS A 293 11.22 30.45 10.60
C HIS A 293 10.27 31.32 9.76
N GLN A 294 10.33 32.61 10.07
CA GLN A 294 9.76 33.68 9.24
C GLN A 294 10.43 33.62 7.87
N ASP A 295 9.67 33.36 6.81
CA ASP A 295 9.66 34.26 5.65
C ASP A 295 8.54 33.88 4.66
N LYS A 296 8.02 34.95 4.09
CA LYS A 296 6.84 35.05 3.24
C LYS A 296 6.94 34.22 1.96
N HIS A 297 5.90 33.39 1.64
CA HIS A 297 5.20 33.52 0.37
C HIS A 297 3.82 32.85 0.45
N GLN A 298 2.84 33.51 -0.16
CA GLN A 298 1.43 33.21 -0.16
C GLN A 298 1.08 31.92 -0.91
N GLY A 299 0.10 31.17 -0.37
CA GLY A 299 -0.76 30.27 -1.14
C GLY A 299 -0.51 28.80 -0.89
N GLY A 300 -0.93 28.27 0.25
CA GLY A 300 -1.09 26.85 0.48
C GLY A 300 -2.12 26.66 1.59
N ALA A 301 -3.25 26.04 1.25
CA ALA A 301 -4.27 25.71 2.24
C ALA A 301 -3.66 24.77 3.29
N LEU A 302 -3.68 25.24 4.53
CA LEU A 302 -3.27 24.46 5.70
C LEU A 302 -4.12 23.19 5.81
N LEU A 303 -3.45 22.06 6.02
CA LEU A 303 -4.06 20.87 6.60
C LEU A 303 -4.77 21.26 7.88
N THR A 304 -6.10 21.30 7.85
CA THR A 304 -6.87 21.49 9.06
C THR A 304 -6.64 20.27 9.96
N GLY A 305 -6.24 20.52 11.20
CA GLY A 305 -5.72 19.54 12.15
C GLY A 305 -6.60 18.34 12.53
N ASP A 306 -7.81 18.22 11.96
CA ASP A 306 -8.79 17.24 12.43
C ASP A 306 -8.51 15.78 12.04
N PHE A 307 -7.78 15.53 10.94
CA PHE A 307 -7.44 14.15 10.57
C PHE A 307 -6.28 13.60 11.40
N LEU A 308 -5.23 14.41 11.62
CA LEU A 308 -4.05 13.98 12.37
C LEU A 308 -4.19 14.19 13.87
N THR A 309 -4.90 15.23 14.34
CA THR A 309 -5.17 15.42 15.76
C THR A 309 -6.06 14.32 16.34
N ASN A 310 -7.04 13.81 15.59
CA ASN A 310 -7.84 12.65 16.03
C ASN A 310 -7.03 11.33 16.08
N VAL A 311 -5.87 11.27 15.40
CA VAL A 311 -4.97 10.11 15.43
C VAL A 311 -3.96 10.23 16.58
N VAL A 312 -3.43 11.43 16.81
CA VAL A 312 -2.43 11.70 17.86
C VAL A 312 -3.03 11.57 19.26
N ASP A 313 -4.29 11.95 19.44
CA ASP A 313 -4.98 11.87 20.73
C ASP A 313 -5.23 10.43 21.25
N THR A 314 -4.98 9.41 20.42
CA THR A 314 -5.18 8.00 20.81
C THR A 314 -3.90 7.17 20.88
N VAL A 315 -2.76 7.71 20.47
CA VAL A 315 -1.46 7.03 20.51
C VAL A 315 -0.73 7.41 21.79
N VAL A 316 -0.30 6.39 22.53
CA VAL A 316 0.60 6.59 23.68
C VAL A 316 2.03 6.60 23.12
N ASP A 317 2.69 7.74 23.16
CA ASP A 317 4.09 7.83 22.81
C ASP A 317 4.97 7.62 24.05
N ILE A 318 5.97 6.74 23.94
CA ILE A 318 6.88 6.40 25.01
C ILE A 318 8.31 6.53 24.50
N THR A 319 9.04 7.45 25.11
CA THR A 319 10.45 7.73 24.81
C THR A 319 11.24 7.77 26.10
N TRP A 320 12.56 7.87 26.03
CA TRP A 320 13.41 8.14 27.19
C TRP A 320 14.14 9.45 27.02
N GLN A 321 14.49 10.08 28.14
CA GLN A 321 15.31 11.30 28.17
C GLN A 321 16.25 11.28 29.36
N LEU A 322 17.29 12.11 29.28
CA LEU A 322 18.22 12.35 30.38
C LEU A 322 17.79 13.58 31.15
N THR A 323 17.63 13.44 32.47
CA THR A 323 17.33 14.56 33.36
C THR A 323 18.52 14.79 34.30
N PRO A 324 19.12 16.00 34.29
CA PRO A 324 20.25 16.31 35.16
C PRO A 324 19.86 16.17 36.64
N GLN A 325 20.76 15.59 37.44
CA GLN A 325 20.63 15.55 38.87
C GLN A 325 21.87 16.13 39.53
N ASP A 326 21.72 17.21 40.28
CA ASP A 326 22.77 17.75 41.10
C ASP A 326 22.86 16.99 42.41
N ILE A 327 23.73 15.99 42.48
CA ILE A 327 24.04 15.30 43.74
C ILE A 327 25.51 15.53 44.05
N ASN A 328 25.81 16.42 45.02
CA ASN A 328 27.11 16.61 45.63
C ASN A 328 28.30 16.69 44.66
N THR A 329 28.44 17.80 43.93
CA THR A 329 29.64 18.17 43.11
C THR A 329 29.99 17.27 41.92
N ARG A 330 29.20 16.25 41.59
CA ARG A 330 29.38 15.46 40.37
C ARG A 330 28.16 15.55 39.52
N LYS A 331 28.31 15.92 38.27
CA LYS A 331 27.25 15.91 37.26
C LYS A 331 26.82 14.46 37.03
N SER A 332 25.56 14.15 37.28
CA SER A 332 24.96 12.88 36.99
C SER A 332 23.57 13.10 36.36
N TRP A 333 23.13 12.16 35.57
CA TRP A 333 21.82 12.19 34.94
C TRP A 333 21.03 10.97 35.32
N ASN A 334 19.73 11.14 35.52
CA ASN A 334 18.80 10.02 35.62
C ASN A 334 18.14 9.79 34.26
N VAL A 335 17.96 8.55 33.86
CA VAL A 335 17.13 8.18 32.72
C VAL A 335 15.68 8.19 33.15
N GLU A 336 14.86 8.98 32.51
CA GLU A 336 13.43 9.03 32.72
C GLU A 336 12.66 8.59 31.48
N ILE A 337 11.60 7.82 31.67
CA ILE A 337 10.67 7.45 30.59
C ILE A 337 9.61 8.54 30.47
N LYS A 338 9.54 9.15 29.31
CA LYS A 338 8.51 10.13 28.94
C LYS A 338 7.34 9.38 28.32
N VAL A 339 6.18 9.47 28.92
CA VAL A 339 4.90 8.98 28.39
C VAL A 339 4.09 10.18 27.95
N ALA A 340 3.71 10.22 26.69
CA ALA A 340 2.84 11.28 26.14
C ALA A 340 1.52 10.66 25.65
N TYR A 341 0.40 11.27 25.99
CA TYR A 341 -0.94 10.81 25.65
C TYR A 341 -1.94 11.97 25.68
N LYS A 342 -2.75 12.11 24.62
CA LYS A 342 -3.77 13.17 24.50
C LYS A 342 -3.24 14.59 24.79
N GLY A 343 -2.07 14.91 24.23
CA GLY A 343 -1.46 16.25 24.42
C GLY A 343 -0.85 16.50 25.80
N GLN A 344 -0.91 15.53 26.72
CA GLN A 344 -0.26 15.58 28.03
C GLN A 344 0.98 14.69 28.04
N SER A 345 1.99 15.04 28.83
CA SER A 345 3.16 14.19 29.03
C SER A 345 3.52 14.06 30.51
N LYS A 346 4.04 12.89 30.87
CA LYS A 346 4.49 12.59 32.23
C LYS A 346 5.82 11.84 32.20
N LEU A 347 6.69 12.14 33.15
CA LEU A 347 7.99 11.50 33.31
C LEU A 347 7.92 10.46 34.40
N ILE A 348 8.52 9.30 34.13
CA ILE A 348 8.66 8.19 35.08
C ILE A 348 10.16 8.00 35.34
N GLY A 349 10.61 8.24 36.56
CA GLY A 349 11.99 8.00 36.97
C GLY A 349 12.35 6.52 36.87
N THR A 350 13.56 6.23 36.42
CA THR A 350 14.11 4.86 36.38
C THR A 350 15.24 4.70 37.40
N SER A 351 15.70 3.49 37.59
CA SER A 351 16.89 3.19 38.38
C SER A 351 18.20 3.28 37.57
N ILE A 352 18.16 3.86 36.35
CA ILE A 352 19.32 3.99 35.49
C ILE A 352 19.92 5.39 35.69
N PHE A 353 21.13 5.42 36.26
CA PHE A 353 21.92 6.65 36.44
C PHE A 353 23.09 6.62 35.48
N VAL A 354 23.40 7.79 34.92
CA VAL A 354 24.42 7.97 33.90
C VAL A 354 25.47 8.95 34.43
N SER A 355 26.74 8.63 34.22
CA SER A 355 27.87 9.47 34.63
C SER A 355 28.25 10.46 33.53
N GLU A 356 29.03 11.49 33.89
CA GLU A 356 29.55 12.50 32.96
C GLU A 356 30.38 11.90 31.81
N ASN A 357 31.01 10.74 32.02
CA ASN A 357 31.79 10.06 30.99
C ASN A 357 30.99 9.38 29.92
N ASP A 358 29.70 9.16 30.17
CA ASP A 358 28.77 8.45 29.26
C ASP A 358 27.85 9.42 28.49
N VAL A 359 28.04 10.76 28.67
CA VAL A 359 27.23 11.79 28.03
C VAL A 359 28.14 12.71 27.20
N SER A 360 27.75 12.99 25.96
CA SER A 360 28.48 13.95 25.09
C SER A 360 28.28 15.39 25.55
N GLU A 361 29.09 16.31 25.02
CA GLU A 361 28.96 17.76 25.25
C GLU A 361 27.55 18.27 24.84
N ASP A 362 26.92 17.63 23.86
CA ASP A 362 25.57 17.94 23.38
C ASP A 362 24.46 17.29 24.26
N GLY A 363 24.83 16.66 25.36
CA GLY A 363 23.87 16.04 26.30
C GLY A 363 23.28 14.69 25.83
N GLN A 364 23.90 14.03 24.86
CA GLN A 364 23.45 12.71 24.35
C GLN A 364 24.23 11.58 25.01
N LEU A 365 23.53 10.46 25.24
CA LEU A 365 24.12 9.25 25.78
C LEU A 365 25.03 8.58 24.75
N THR A 366 26.31 8.41 25.08
CA THR A 366 27.34 7.84 24.19
C THR A 366 27.62 6.38 24.41
N ASN A 367 27.25 5.84 25.58
CA ASN A 367 27.51 4.46 25.96
C ASN A 367 26.45 3.54 25.32
N GLU A 368 26.85 2.77 24.29
CA GLU A 368 25.97 1.86 23.55
C GLU A 368 25.21 0.84 24.42
N TYR A 369 25.84 0.36 25.49
CA TYR A 369 25.19 -0.58 26.40
C TYR A 369 24.03 0.10 27.15
N LEU A 370 24.23 1.32 27.62
CA LEU A 370 23.17 2.08 28.29
C LEU A 370 22.07 2.50 27.31
N VAL A 371 22.40 2.88 26.07
CA VAL A 371 21.43 3.16 25.01
C VAL A 371 20.54 1.95 24.77
N LYS A 372 21.13 0.77 24.54
CA LYS A 372 20.36 -0.49 24.34
C LYS A 372 19.48 -0.83 25.54
N ARG A 373 19.96 -0.54 26.75
CA ARG A 373 19.18 -0.77 27.98
C ARG A 373 17.99 0.19 28.09
N CYS A 374 18.15 1.45 27.71
CA CYS A 374 17.07 2.44 27.67
C CYS A 374 16.02 2.06 26.60
N GLU A 375 16.45 1.65 25.42
CA GLU A 375 15.57 1.17 24.35
C GLU A 375 14.79 -0.08 24.75
N ALA A 376 15.45 -1.03 25.42
CA ALA A 376 14.77 -2.23 25.92
C ALA A 376 13.69 -1.88 26.96
N LEU A 377 13.95 -0.89 27.81
CA LEU A 377 12.98 -0.41 28.80
C LEU A 377 11.77 0.24 28.13
N VAL A 378 12.01 1.11 27.14
CA VAL A 378 10.95 1.73 26.34
C VAL A 378 10.12 0.67 25.62
N ASN A 379 10.76 -0.33 25.01
CA ASN A 379 10.07 -1.41 24.31
C ASN A 379 9.21 -2.25 25.28
N SER A 380 9.71 -2.53 26.47
CA SER A 380 8.93 -3.21 27.53
C SER A 380 7.69 -2.38 27.94
N CYS A 381 7.84 -1.07 28.09
CA CYS A 381 6.71 -0.17 28.36
C CYS A 381 5.70 -0.17 27.21
N LYS A 382 6.16 -0.10 25.96
CA LYS A 382 5.29 -0.17 24.76
C LYS A 382 4.54 -1.50 24.70
N GLU A 383 5.19 -2.62 25.00
CA GLU A 383 4.52 -3.93 25.07
C GLU A 383 3.46 -3.99 26.18
N ARG A 384 3.73 -3.42 27.36
CA ARG A 384 2.73 -3.36 28.44
C ARG A 384 1.50 -2.55 28.02
N ILE A 385 1.71 -1.39 27.41
CA ILE A 385 0.60 -0.56 26.89
C ILE A 385 -0.16 -1.28 25.78
N SER A 386 0.50 -1.98 24.89
CA SER A 386 -0.15 -2.71 23.79
C SER A 386 -1.04 -3.87 24.25
N ARG A 387 -0.75 -4.43 25.43
CA ARG A 387 -1.56 -5.49 26.06
C ARG A 387 -2.80 -4.94 26.78
N LEU A 388 -2.81 -3.66 27.09
CA LEU A 388 -4.01 -3.02 27.59
C LEU A 388 -5.01 -3.00 26.45
N ASP A 389 -6.15 -3.67 26.61
CA ASP A 389 -7.28 -3.53 25.68
C ASP A 389 -7.76 -2.07 25.80
N LEU A 390 -7.07 -1.21 25.02
CA LEU A 390 -7.34 0.21 24.95
C LEU A 390 -8.73 0.40 24.32
N LYS A 391 -9.77 0.12 25.06
CA LYS A 391 -10.95 0.97 25.01
C LYS A 391 -10.48 2.36 25.48
N ALA A 392 -9.51 2.84 24.70
CA ALA A 392 -8.60 3.93 25.01
C ALA A 392 -9.27 5.28 25.28
N ALA A 393 -10.56 5.40 25.03
CA ALA A 393 -11.34 6.58 25.40
C ALA A 393 -11.51 6.78 26.91
N GLN A 394 -11.18 5.80 27.74
CA GLN A 394 -11.42 5.84 29.19
C GLN A 394 -10.17 6.07 30.05
N TYR A 395 -8.97 5.89 29.49
CA TYR A 395 -7.74 6.11 30.26
C TYR A 395 -7.27 7.56 30.17
N ASP A 396 -6.85 8.13 31.30
CA ASP A 396 -6.04 9.35 31.33
C ASP A 396 -4.55 9.01 31.41
N ILE A 397 -3.66 10.01 31.38
CA ILE A 397 -2.22 9.79 31.42
C ILE A 397 -1.76 9.19 32.77
N ASN A 398 -2.45 9.49 33.86
CA ASN A 398 -2.12 8.95 35.19
C ASN A 398 -2.45 7.46 35.27
N ASP A 399 -3.57 7.06 34.67
CA ASP A 399 -3.97 5.66 34.58
C ASP A 399 -2.94 4.84 33.79
N LEU A 400 -2.44 5.37 32.68
CA LEU A 400 -1.41 4.73 31.87
C LEU A 400 -0.09 4.62 32.62
N VAL A 401 0.33 5.68 33.32
CA VAL A 401 1.55 5.68 34.13
C VAL A 401 1.45 4.66 35.27
N ASN A 402 0.32 4.61 35.98
CA ASN A 402 0.09 3.63 37.04
C ASN A 402 0.13 2.19 36.52
N LYS A 403 -0.40 1.94 35.31
CA LYS A 403 -0.32 0.63 34.64
C LYS A 403 1.09 0.25 34.20
N LEU A 404 1.95 1.23 33.96
CA LEU A 404 3.36 0.99 33.64
C LEU A 404 4.19 0.71 34.88
N LEU A 405 3.79 1.28 36.04
CA LEU A 405 4.48 1.09 37.33
C LEU A 405 4.03 -0.16 38.06
N SER A 406 2.83 -0.67 37.79
CA SER A 406 2.31 -1.95 38.35
C SER A 406 2.87 -3.15 37.56
#